data_8297946cc787cd85836c41c83f643b43
#
_entry.id   8297946cc787cd85836c41c83f643b43
#
_cell.length_a   1.000
_cell.length_b   1.000
_cell.length_c   1.000
_cell.angle_alpha   90.00
_cell.angle_beta   90.00
_cell.angle_gamma   90.00
#
_symmetry.space_group_name_H-M   'P 1'
#
loop_
_entity.id
_entity.type
_entity.pdbx_description
1 polymer ?
#
loop_
_entity_poly.entity_id
_entity_poly.type
_entity_poly.pdbx_seq_one_letter_code
_entity_poly.pdbx_strand_id
1 'polypeptide(L)'
;TRKESSAASDVYKRQNDIFKIKDAGIEMTGIAHITGGGLIENVPRILSQGLTAVIDKSRINVPTVMQELAKRGNIAEDEMFGTFNMGVGMVVIVEEKDAEKITSLIDNSSIIGEITEGNQGIILK
;
A
#
# COMPACT_ATOMS: atom_id res chain seq x y z
N THR A 1 3.21 1.98 -5.92
CA THR A 1 2.58 0.71 -6.34
C THR A 1 2.19 -0.11 -5.12
N ARG A 2 1.09 -0.74 -5.19
CA ARG A 2 0.63 -1.58 -4.09
C ARG A 2 -0.04 -2.84 -4.60
N LYS A 3 -0.15 -3.80 -3.70
CA LYS A 3 -1.00 -4.96 -3.88
C LYS A 3 -2.06 -4.99 -2.80
N GLU A 4 -3.29 -5.15 -3.21
CA GLU A 4 -4.43 -5.25 -2.32
C GLU A 4 -4.69 -6.70 -1.94
N SER A 5 -4.98 -6.95 -0.67
CA SER A 5 -5.40 -8.26 -0.20
C SER A 5 -6.19 -8.11 1.09
N SER A 6 -7.27 -8.85 1.20
CA SER A 6 -8.15 -8.82 2.37
C SER A 6 -8.09 -10.09 3.19
N ALA A 7 -7.36 -11.12 2.77
CA ALA A 7 -7.37 -12.40 3.43
C ALA A 7 -6.00 -12.78 4.00
N ALA A 8 -5.99 -13.25 5.25
CA ALA A 8 -4.78 -13.74 5.88
C ALA A 8 -4.17 -14.94 5.14
N SER A 9 -4.99 -15.72 4.45
CA SER A 9 -4.55 -16.86 3.65
C SER A 9 -3.74 -16.47 2.42
N ASP A 10 -3.67 -15.17 2.09
CA ASP A 10 -2.98 -14.67 0.91
C ASP A 10 -1.49 -14.44 1.12
N VAL A 11 -0.93 -14.81 2.28
CA VAL A 11 0.50 -14.65 2.56
C VAL A 11 1.35 -15.32 1.47
N TYR A 12 1.02 -16.56 1.10
CA TYR A 12 1.73 -17.27 0.03
C TYR A 12 1.57 -16.62 -1.33
N LYS A 13 0.37 -16.14 -1.61
CA LYS A 13 0.09 -15.45 -2.87
C LYS A 13 0.95 -14.20 -3.01
N ARG A 14 1.14 -13.44 -1.94
CA ARG A 14 1.97 -12.25 -1.95
C ARG A 14 3.44 -12.57 -2.15
N GLN A 15 3.92 -13.64 -1.55
CA GLN A 15 5.28 -14.09 -1.80
C GLN A 15 5.49 -14.42 -3.27
N ASN A 16 4.54 -15.12 -3.88
CA ASN A 16 4.59 -15.43 -5.31
C ASN A 16 4.58 -14.17 -6.15
N ASP A 17 3.79 -13.17 -5.77
CA ASP A 17 3.74 -11.89 -6.47
C ASP A 17 5.08 -11.17 -6.42
N ILE A 18 5.75 -11.18 -5.27
CA ILE A 18 7.08 -10.59 -5.12
C ILE A 18 8.08 -11.33 -6.01
N PHE A 19 8.02 -12.66 -6.07
CA PHE A 19 8.89 -13.43 -6.96
C PHE A 19 8.62 -13.11 -8.43
N LYS A 20 7.36 -12.94 -8.82
CA LYS A 20 7.02 -12.54 -10.20
C LYS A 20 7.63 -11.19 -10.56
N ILE A 21 7.59 -10.24 -9.65
CA ILE A 21 8.16 -8.92 -9.86
C ILE A 21 9.69 -9.04 -10.03
N LYS A 22 10.33 -9.81 -9.18
CA LYS A 22 11.77 -10.05 -9.27
C LYS A 22 12.14 -10.74 -10.58
N ASP A 23 11.40 -11.77 -10.96
CA ASP A 23 11.67 -12.52 -12.19
C ASP A 23 11.50 -11.65 -13.43
N ALA A 24 10.66 -10.63 -13.36
CA ALA A 24 10.48 -9.67 -14.44
C ALA A 24 11.64 -8.65 -14.54
N GLY A 25 12.59 -8.71 -13.62
CA GLY A 25 13.74 -7.80 -13.61
C GLY A 25 13.43 -6.43 -13.03
N ILE A 26 12.36 -6.30 -12.29
CA ILE A 26 11.96 -5.03 -11.67
C ILE A 26 12.60 -4.91 -10.29
N GLU A 27 13.31 -3.81 -10.08
CA GLU A 27 13.93 -3.52 -8.80
C GLU A 27 12.91 -2.85 -7.87
N MET A 28 12.72 -3.45 -6.70
CA MET A 28 11.86 -2.90 -5.65
C MET A 28 12.73 -2.20 -4.62
N THR A 29 12.54 -0.90 -4.46
CA THR A 29 13.31 -0.12 -3.49
C THR A 29 12.74 -0.17 -2.08
N GLY A 30 11.50 -0.63 -1.95
CA GLY A 30 10.88 -0.81 -0.65
C GLY A 30 9.68 -1.74 -0.74
N ILE A 31 9.48 -2.54 0.29
CA ILE A 31 8.34 -3.44 0.42
C ILE A 31 7.82 -3.31 1.84
N ALA A 32 6.54 -3.03 1.99
CA ALA A 32 5.90 -2.96 3.30
C ALA A 32 4.69 -3.88 3.35
N HIS A 33 4.63 -4.73 4.37
CA HIS A 33 3.39 -5.40 4.75
C HIS A 33 2.57 -4.44 5.58
N ILE A 34 1.32 -4.29 5.25
CA ILE A 34 0.44 -3.37 5.96
C ILE A 34 -0.31 -4.16 7.03
N THR A 35 0.12 -4.00 8.26
CA THR A 35 -0.40 -4.67 9.44
C THR A 35 -1.06 -3.66 10.38
N GLY A 36 -1.16 -3.96 11.66
CA GLY A 36 -1.66 -3.01 12.64
C GLY A 36 -0.94 -1.67 12.54
N GLY A 37 -1.68 -0.59 12.63
CA GLY A 37 -1.16 0.74 12.38
C GLY A 37 -1.39 1.23 10.95
N GLY A 38 -1.77 0.35 10.04
CA GLY A 38 -2.15 0.69 8.67
C GLY A 38 -1.04 1.32 7.84
N LEU A 39 -1.44 2.01 6.79
CA LEU A 39 -0.51 2.71 5.89
C LEU A 39 0.30 3.77 6.63
N ILE A 40 -0.33 4.49 7.53
CA ILE A 40 0.28 5.63 8.24
C ILE A 40 1.52 5.19 9.02
N GLU A 41 1.46 4.02 9.64
CA GLU A 41 2.56 3.53 10.46
C GLU A 41 3.57 2.70 9.67
N ASN A 42 3.09 1.89 8.73
CA ASN A 42 3.95 0.92 8.05
C ASN A 42 4.72 1.48 6.86
N VAL A 43 4.15 2.42 6.10
CA VAL A 43 4.82 2.96 4.90
C VAL A 43 6.04 3.81 5.25
N PRO A 44 5.99 4.72 6.24
CA PRO A 44 7.18 5.53 6.57
C PRO A 44 8.40 4.71 6.97
N ARG A 45 8.20 3.52 7.50
CA ARG A 45 9.30 2.64 7.95
C ARG A 45 10.21 2.19 6.82
N ILE A 46 9.68 2.11 5.60
CA ILE A 46 10.46 1.66 4.44
C ILE A 46 11.01 2.83 3.61
N LEU A 47 10.72 4.06 4.00
CA LEU A 47 11.20 5.24 3.31
C LEU A 47 12.57 5.65 3.82
N SER A 48 13.43 6.05 2.88
CA SER A 48 14.70 6.68 3.23
C SER A 48 14.45 8.07 3.80
N GLN A 49 15.39 8.55 4.59
CA GLN A 49 15.31 9.90 5.15
C GLN A 49 15.20 10.93 4.02
N GLY A 50 14.33 11.90 4.21
CA GLY A 50 14.12 12.96 3.21
C GLY A 50 13.10 12.60 2.14
N LEU A 51 12.39 11.49 2.29
CA LEU A 51 11.34 11.07 1.35
C LEU A 51 9.97 11.02 2.03
N THR A 52 8.96 11.35 1.25
CA THR A 52 7.56 11.32 1.68
C THR A 52 6.73 10.50 0.70
N ALA A 53 5.87 9.65 1.22
CA ALA A 53 4.89 8.93 0.41
C ALA A 53 3.62 9.76 0.32
N VAL A 54 3.20 10.11 -0.89
CA VAL A 54 1.95 10.83 -1.14
C VAL A 54 0.96 9.83 -1.71
N ILE A 55 -0.06 9.48 -0.93
CA ILE A 55 -1.05 8.46 -1.26
C ILE A 55 -2.37 9.13 -1.62
N ASP A 56 -2.94 8.75 -2.75
CA ASP A 56 -4.25 9.21 -3.18
C ASP A 56 -5.31 8.22 -2.67
N LYS A 57 -6.08 8.64 -1.69
CA LYS A 57 -7.10 7.80 -1.06
C LYS A 57 -8.16 7.33 -2.05
N SER A 58 -8.43 8.11 -3.08
CA SER A 58 -9.43 7.74 -4.09
C SER A 58 -9.02 6.54 -4.94
N ARG A 59 -7.74 6.20 -4.93
CA ARG A 59 -7.22 5.04 -5.66
C ARG A 59 -7.21 3.77 -4.83
N ILE A 60 -7.56 3.87 -3.55
CA ILE A 60 -7.65 2.73 -2.65
C ILE A 60 -9.08 2.21 -2.66
N ASN A 61 -9.22 0.93 -2.98
CA ASN A 61 -10.52 0.27 -2.94
C ASN A 61 -10.78 -0.27 -1.54
N VAL A 62 -11.38 0.58 -0.70
CA VAL A 62 -11.66 0.24 0.70
C VAL A 62 -12.79 -0.78 0.77
N PRO A 63 -12.61 -1.93 1.45
CA PRO A 63 -13.67 -2.91 1.58
C PRO A 63 -14.91 -2.35 2.24
N THR A 64 -16.07 -2.80 1.79
CA THR A 64 -17.37 -2.33 2.33
C THR A 64 -17.48 -2.54 3.83
N VAL A 65 -16.94 -3.64 4.35
CA VAL A 65 -16.96 -3.93 5.78
C VAL A 65 -16.23 -2.85 6.58
N MET A 66 -15.15 -2.29 6.04
CA MET A 66 -14.40 -1.21 6.69
C MET A 66 -15.18 0.09 6.66
N GLN A 67 -15.88 0.37 5.56
CA GLN A 67 -16.74 1.55 5.45
C GLN A 67 -17.88 1.48 6.47
N GLU A 68 -18.49 0.31 6.61
CA GLU A 68 -19.57 0.10 7.59
C GLU A 68 -19.06 0.24 9.02
N LEU A 69 -17.89 -0.30 9.31
CA LEU A 69 -17.28 -0.19 10.63
C LEU A 69 -17.03 1.27 11.01
N ALA A 70 -16.53 2.06 10.06
CA ALA A 70 -16.28 3.48 10.28
C ALA A 70 -17.57 4.24 10.59
N LYS A 71 -18.64 3.95 9.85
CA LYS A 71 -19.95 4.56 10.05
C LYS A 71 -20.54 4.21 11.41
N ARG A 72 -20.58 2.93 11.72
CA ARG A 72 -21.21 2.43 12.96
C ARG A 72 -20.45 2.85 14.20
N GLY A 73 -19.11 2.88 14.11
CA GLY A 73 -18.27 3.30 15.22
C GLY A 73 -18.05 4.80 15.30
N ASN A 74 -18.56 5.55 14.32
CA ASN A 74 -18.29 6.98 14.19
C ASN A 74 -16.80 7.28 14.25
N ILE A 75 -16.01 6.48 13.52
CA ILE A 75 -14.55 6.55 13.51
C ILE A 75 -14.11 7.49 12.39
N ALA A 76 -13.25 8.44 12.72
CA ALA A 76 -12.71 9.37 11.73
C ALA A 76 -11.86 8.63 10.71
N GLU A 77 -11.84 9.15 9.47
CA GLU A 77 -11.08 8.55 8.37
C GLU A 77 -9.60 8.38 8.69
N ASP A 78 -8.97 9.41 9.25
CA ASP A 78 -7.55 9.34 9.62
C ASP A 78 -7.27 8.25 10.64
N GLU A 79 -8.20 8.05 11.56
CA GLU A 79 -8.09 7.01 12.57
C GLU A 79 -8.24 5.62 11.95
N MET A 80 -9.10 5.48 10.95
CA MET A 80 -9.25 4.24 10.21
C MET A 80 -7.94 3.87 9.49
N PHE A 81 -7.33 4.83 8.79
CA PHE A 81 -6.07 4.59 8.09
C PHE A 81 -4.88 4.38 9.02
N GLY A 82 -4.96 4.89 10.25
CA GLY A 82 -3.92 4.69 11.27
C GLY A 82 -4.07 3.39 12.05
N THR A 83 -5.18 2.68 11.90
CA THR A 83 -5.46 1.46 12.66
C THR A 83 -5.56 0.23 11.75
N PHE A 84 -6.20 0.36 10.61
CA PHE A 84 -6.50 -0.74 9.70
C PHE A 84 -5.73 -0.62 8.39
N ASN A 85 -5.57 -1.74 7.68
CA ASN A 85 -4.92 -1.73 6.37
C ASN A 85 -5.81 -1.15 5.25
N MET A 86 -7.10 -1.01 5.51
CA MET A 86 -8.09 -0.43 4.58
C MET A 86 -8.12 -1.13 3.21
N GLY A 87 -7.84 -2.43 3.19
CA GLY A 87 -7.81 -3.22 1.97
C GLY A 87 -6.45 -3.26 1.29
N VAL A 88 -5.47 -2.54 1.81
CA VAL A 88 -4.11 -2.56 1.28
C VAL A 88 -3.26 -3.49 2.13
N GLY A 89 -2.92 -4.64 1.60
CA GLY A 89 -2.16 -5.63 2.37
C GLY A 89 -0.65 -5.53 2.20
N MET A 90 -0.21 -4.97 1.08
CA MET A 90 1.22 -4.81 0.78
C MET A 90 1.44 -3.59 -0.10
N VAL A 91 2.49 -2.86 0.18
CA VAL A 91 2.93 -1.73 -0.64
C VAL A 91 4.32 -2.04 -1.17
N VAL A 92 4.52 -1.77 -2.45
CA VAL A 92 5.82 -1.94 -3.11
C VAL A 92 6.21 -0.60 -3.73
N ILE A 93 7.45 -0.20 -3.50
CA ILE A 93 8.01 1.03 -4.08
C ILE A 93 8.94 0.63 -5.22
N VAL A 94 8.67 1.17 -6.40
CA VAL A 94 9.46 0.90 -7.61
C VAL A 94 9.66 2.20 -8.39
N GLU A 95 10.53 2.17 -9.38
CA GLU A 95 10.69 3.29 -10.29
C GLU A 95 9.39 3.51 -11.09
N GLU A 96 9.11 4.75 -11.43
CA GLU A 96 7.90 5.13 -12.14
C GLU A 96 7.70 4.32 -13.43
N LYS A 97 8.77 4.08 -14.18
CA LYS A 97 8.71 3.31 -15.43
C LYS A 97 8.24 1.87 -15.24
N ASP A 98 8.44 1.31 -14.05
CA ASP A 98 8.10 -0.08 -13.74
C ASP A 98 6.73 -0.24 -13.10
N ALA A 99 6.12 0.84 -12.62
CA ALA A 99 4.85 0.78 -11.91
C ALA A 99 3.73 0.17 -12.75
N GLU A 100 3.60 0.60 -14.00
CA GLU A 100 2.56 0.09 -14.89
C GLU A 100 2.81 -1.37 -15.27
N LYS A 101 4.06 -1.78 -15.37
CA LYS A 101 4.41 -3.17 -15.63
C LYS A 101 3.91 -4.08 -14.52
N ILE A 102 4.02 -3.62 -13.27
CA ILE A 102 3.55 -4.38 -12.12
C ILE A 102 2.03 -4.52 -12.14
N THR A 103 1.30 -3.46 -12.48
CA THR A 103 -0.15 -3.53 -12.54
C THR A 103 -0.64 -4.50 -13.62
N SER A 104 0.13 -4.67 -14.68
CA SER A 104 -0.15 -5.67 -15.73
C SER A 104 0.23 -7.09 -15.30
N LEU A 105 1.26 -7.23 -14.47
CA LEU A 105 1.80 -8.53 -14.07
C LEU A 105 1.06 -9.13 -12.88
N ILE A 106 0.63 -8.30 -11.95
CA ILE A 106 0.04 -8.73 -10.69
C ILE A 106 -1.45 -8.34 -10.66
N ASP A 107 -2.31 -9.34 -10.49
CA ASP A 107 -3.74 -9.11 -10.32
C ASP A 107 -4.02 -8.38 -9.00
N ASN A 108 -5.04 -7.54 -9.00
CA ASN A 108 -5.46 -6.77 -7.83
C ASN A 108 -4.38 -5.80 -7.33
N SER A 109 -3.53 -5.34 -8.23
CA SER A 109 -2.55 -4.29 -7.93
C SER A 109 -2.95 -3.00 -8.62
N SER A 110 -2.56 -1.89 -8.01
CA SER A 110 -2.81 -0.56 -8.60
C SER A 110 -1.79 0.43 -8.06
N ILE A 111 -1.63 1.52 -8.80
CA ILE A 111 -0.77 2.62 -8.38
C ILE A 111 -1.60 3.51 -7.46
N ILE A 112 -1.19 3.67 -6.21
CA ILE A 112 -1.94 4.45 -5.24
C ILE A 112 -1.27 5.75 -4.85
N GLY A 113 -0.04 5.98 -5.29
CA GLY A 113 0.66 7.20 -4.94
C GLY A 113 2.07 7.25 -5.48
N GLU A 114 2.82 8.20 -4.98
CA GLU A 114 4.19 8.44 -5.42
C GLU A 114 5.08 8.82 -4.23
N ILE A 115 6.38 8.70 -4.43
CA ILE A 115 7.38 9.11 -3.46
C ILE A 115 7.97 10.43 -3.92
N THR A 116 7.98 11.40 -3.02
CA THR A 116 8.54 12.73 -3.29
C THR A 116 9.56 13.11 -2.24
N GLU A 117 10.31 14.17 -2.47
CA GLU A 117 11.18 14.74 -1.46
C GLU A 117 10.34 15.42 -0.39
N GLY A 118 10.76 15.29 0.86
CA GLY A 118 10.07 15.91 1.98
C GLY A 118 10.50 15.30 3.30
N ASN A 119 9.73 15.55 4.34
CA ASN A 119 9.97 14.93 5.64
C ASN A 119 9.57 13.45 5.58
N GLN A 120 10.35 12.59 6.21
CA GLN A 120 10.01 11.17 6.26
C GLN A 120 8.61 10.98 6.85
N GLY A 121 7.69 10.47 6.05
CA GLY A 121 6.32 10.31 6.48
C GLY A 121 5.39 9.97 5.34
N ILE A 122 4.11 10.13 5.60
CA ILE A 122 3.05 9.82 4.64
C ILE A 122 2.02 10.95 4.61
N ILE A 123 1.55 11.27 3.42
CA ILE A 123 0.46 12.21 3.20
C ILE A 123 -0.67 11.47 2.51
N LEU A 124 -1.84 11.48 3.11
CA LEU A 124 -3.07 10.93 2.52
C LEU A 124 -3.93 12.08 2.01
N LYS A 125 -4.24 12.08 0.74
CA LYS A 125 -5.11 13.11 0.16
C LYS A 125 -6.36 12.55 -0.51
#